data_6e535913860723e74d6446bb66d00610
#
_entry.id   6e535913860723e74d6446bb66d00610
#
_cell.length_a   1.000
_cell.length_b   1.000
_cell.length_c   1.000
_cell.angle_alpha   90.00
_cell.angle_beta   90.00
_cell.angle_gamma   90.00
#
_symmetry.space_group_name_H-M   'P 1'
#
loop_
_entity.id
_entity.type
_entity.pdbx_description
1 polymer ?
#
loop_
_entity_poly.entity_id
_entity_poly.type
_entity_poly.pdbx_seq_one_letter_code
_entity_poly.pdbx_strand_id
1 'polypeptide(L)'
;MDEVRGLVREAAEWLRTSKDTDQWADPWPDRTGQRERILNDLLKGKTWIVWDGTTPAATITVDTDEPLDLNDQPVWPARKRHEPALYVRRVVVSRRYAGKGLGAALLDWAANVAKRDHGATLIRVDVWTTNTDLHTYYKGQRFIRRKGRDPRDLTNYPSQALFEREVTQPGSDYKKLFVEEGDRGERKSS
;
A
#
# COMPACT_ATOMS: atom_id res chain seq x y z
N MET A 1 0.95 16.20 -4.28
CA MET A 1 1.93 15.26 -4.90
C MET A 1 3.27 15.28 -4.19
N ASP A 2 3.76 16.43 -3.80
CA ASP A 2 5.09 16.56 -3.15
C ASP A 2 5.14 15.91 -1.78
N GLU A 3 4.04 15.85 -1.06
CA GLU A 3 3.89 15.17 0.22
C GLU A 3 4.10 13.66 0.07
N VAL A 4 3.44 13.03 -0.91
CA VAL A 4 3.61 11.57 -1.17
C VAL A 4 5.07 11.28 -1.56
N ARG A 5 5.66 12.10 -2.44
CA ARG A 5 7.07 11.95 -2.82
C ARG A 5 8.01 12.20 -1.66
N GLY A 6 7.67 13.15 -0.78
CA GLY A 6 8.41 13.44 0.44
C GLY A 6 8.45 12.22 1.37
N LEU A 7 7.29 11.61 1.63
CA LEU A 7 7.17 10.39 2.44
C LEU A 7 7.95 9.21 1.84
N VAL A 8 7.82 8.99 0.52
CA VAL A 8 8.57 7.93 -0.17
C VAL A 8 10.09 8.15 -0.08
N ARG A 9 10.55 9.38 -0.28
CA ARG A 9 11.99 9.71 -0.18
C ARG A 9 12.52 9.53 1.24
N GLU A 10 11.78 9.96 2.26
CA GLU A 10 12.14 9.73 3.67
C GLU A 10 12.28 8.24 3.98
N ALA A 11 11.32 7.44 3.51
CA ALA A 11 11.37 6.00 3.69
C ALA A 11 12.52 5.33 2.93
N ALA A 12 12.78 5.74 1.69
CA ALA A 12 13.90 5.25 0.88
C ALA A 12 15.26 5.52 1.56
N GLU A 13 15.47 6.74 2.08
CA GLU A 13 16.69 7.10 2.80
C GLU A 13 16.86 6.28 4.07
N TRP A 14 15.80 6.09 4.85
CA TRP A 14 15.84 5.24 6.03
C TRP A 14 16.13 3.77 5.69
N LEU A 15 15.51 3.22 4.63
CA LEU A 15 15.78 1.85 4.19
C LEU A 15 17.24 1.67 3.80
N ARG A 16 17.79 2.61 3.03
CA ARG A 16 19.21 2.60 2.60
C ARG A 16 20.19 2.61 3.77
N THR A 17 19.87 3.33 4.86
CA THR A 17 20.80 3.52 6.00
C THR A 17 20.57 2.52 7.14
N SER A 18 19.40 1.90 7.22
CA SER A 18 18.99 1.16 8.42
C SER A 18 18.54 -0.28 8.14
N LYS A 19 18.45 -0.69 6.87
CA LYS A 19 17.91 -2.00 6.46
C LYS A 19 18.79 -2.64 5.38
N ASP A 20 18.81 -3.96 5.38
CA ASP A 20 19.46 -4.77 4.33
C ASP A 20 18.44 -5.03 3.20
N THR A 21 18.22 -3.99 2.38
CA THR A 21 17.32 -4.06 1.22
C THR A 21 17.64 -2.96 0.23
N ASP A 22 17.46 -3.26 -1.05
CA ASP A 22 17.55 -2.30 -2.16
C ASP A 22 16.22 -1.60 -2.46
N GLN A 23 15.21 -1.79 -1.61
CA GLN A 23 13.88 -1.20 -1.82
C GLN A 23 13.99 0.31 -1.96
N TRP A 24 13.55 0.81 -3.12
CA TRP A 24 13.56 2.22 -3.48
C TRP A 24 14.96 2.87 -3.54
N ALA A 25 16.04 2.08 -3.57
CA ALA A 25 17.39 2.59 -3.85
C ALA A 25 17.39 3.36 -5.16
N ASP A 26 16.75 2.77 -6.18
CA ASP A 26 16.47 3.43 -7.43
C ASP A 26 14.96 3.59 -7.67
N PRO A 27 14.52 4.70 -8.30
CA PRO A 27 13.13 4.87 -8.70
C PRO A 27 12.72 3.83 -9.75
N TRP A 28 11.59 3.14 -9.53
CA TRP A 28 11.09 2.15 -10.48
C TRP A 28 9.86 2.68 -11.25
N PRO A 29 9.78 2.48 -12.59
CA PRO A 29 10.80 1.91 -13.49
C PRO A 29 12.04 2.81 -13.66
N ASP A 30 11.86 4.10 -13.56
CA ASP A 30 12.84 5.18 -13.51
C ASP A 30 12.23 6.40 -12.80
N ARG A 31 12.97 7.49 -12.75
CA ARG A 31 12.53 8.71 -12.03
C ARG A 31 11.28 9.35 -12.63
N THR A 32 11.15 9.34 -13.94
CA THR A 32 10.00 9.89 -14.66
C THR A 32 8.78 8.98 -14.48
N GLY A 33 8.92 7.71 -14.77
CA GLY A 33 7.85 6.73 -14.64
C GLY A 33 7.33 6.61 -13.20
N GLN A 34 8.21 6.66 -12.19
CA GLN A 34 7.76 6.69 -10.80
C GLN A 34 6.89 7.92 -10.53
N ARG A 35 7.30 9.11 -11.01
CA ARG A 35 6.52 10.34 -10.85
C ARG A 35 5.16 10.25 -11.53
N GLU A 36 5.13 9.77 -12.76
CA GLU A 36 3.90 9.60 -13.54
C GLU A 36 2.93 8.62 -12.87
N ARG A 37 3.42 7.50 -12.36
CA ARG A 37 2.60 6.53 -11.59
C ARG A 37 1.98 7.17 -10.35
N ILE A 38 2.75 7.92 -9.57
CA ILE A 38 2.24 8.64 -8.39
C ILE A 38 1.18 9.67 -8.81
N LEU A 39 1.45 10.45 -9.85
CA LEU A 39 0.52 11.47 -10.34
C LEU A 39 -0.79 10.84 -10.84
N ASN A 40 -0.69 9.78 -11.64
CA ASN A 40 -1.86 9.06 -12.16
C ASN A 40 -2.73 8.48 -11.02
N ASP A 41 -2.11 7.88 -10.00
CA ASP A 41 -2.83 7.35 -8.83
C ASP A 41 -3.52 8.48 -8.03
N LEU A 42 -2.91 9.65 -7.93
CA LEU A 42 -3.51 10.82 -7.29
C LEU A 42 -4.68 11.39 -8.11
N LEU A 43 -4.51 11.55 -9.41
CA LEU A 43 -5.56 12.09 -10.31
C LEU A 43 -6.78 11.15 -10.35
N LYS A 44 -6.57 9.85 -10.19
CA LYS A 44 -7.64 8.85 -10.12
C LYS A 44 -8.24 8.68 -8.72
N GLY A 45 -7.82 9.48 -7.73
CA GLY A 45 -8.32 9.36 -6.36
C GLY A 45 -7.91 8.08 -5.64
N LYS A 46 -6.90 7.36 -6.13
CA LYS A 46 -6.44 6.07 -5.59
C LYS A 46 -5.47 6.22 -4.42
N THR A 47 -4.88 7.41 -4.22
CA THR A 47 -3.87 7.68 -3.18
C THR A 47 -4.42 8.59 -2.09
N TRP A 48 -4.26 8.15 -0.85
CA TRP A 48 -4.71 8.83 0.36
C TRP A 48 -3.52 9.27 1.20
N ILE A 49 -3.68 10.38 1.91
CA ILE A 49 -2.68 10.91 2.83
C ILE A 49 -3.33 11.08 4.20
N VAL A 50 -2.66 10.58 5.23
CA VAL A 50 -3.04 10.87 6.63
C VAL A 50 -2.30 12.11 7.06
N TRP A 51 -3.04 13.06 7.61
CA TRP A 51 -2.52 14.33 8.09
C TRP A 51 -2.58 14.42 9.62
N ASP A 52 -1.54 14.97 10.23
CA ASP A 52 -1.53 15.45 11.60
C ASP A 52 -1.43 16.97 11.56
N GLY A 53 -2.57 17.65 11.66
CA GLY A 53 -2.68 19.08 11.34
C GLY A 53 -2.28 19.32 9.87
N THR A 54 -1.16 20.02 9.67
CA THR A 54 -0.59 20.31 8.34
C THR A 54 0.56 19.37 7.94
N THR A 55 0.90 18.42 8.80
CA THR A 55 2.03 17.50 8.58
C THR A 55 1.56 16.18 7.97
N PRO A 56 2.10 15.75 6.81
CA PRO A 56 1.76 14.44 6.25
C PRO A 56 2.40 13.34 7.12
N ALA A 57 1.54 12.50 7.71
CA ALA A 57 1.97 11.43 8.63
C ALA A 57 2.16 10.10 7.92
N ALA A 58 1.32 9.81 6.91
CA ALA A 58 1.40 8.57 6.15
C ALA A 58 0.70 8.70 4.80
N THR A 59 0.96 7.75 3.89
CA THR A 59 0.24 7.59 2.64
C THR A 59 -0.05 6.12 2.35
N ILE A 60 -1.12 5.89 1.59
CA ILE A 60 -1.52 4.59 1.07
C ILE A 60 -2.16 4.76 -0.31
N THR A 61 -1.91 3.83 -1.21
CA THR A 61 -2.61 3.73 -2.50
C THR A 61 -3.44 2.45 -2.52
N VAL A 62 -4.71 2.55 -2.91
CA VAL A 62 -5.64 1.42 -3.06
C VAL A 62 -6.24 1.40 -4.45
N ASP A 63 -6.37 0.23 -5.04
CA ASP A 63 -6.80 0.07 -6.42
C ASP A 63 -7.58 -1.25 -6.60
N THR A 64 -8.59 -1.26 -7.45
CA THR A 64 -9.26 -2.48 -7.90
C THR A 64 -8.53 -3.14 -9.06
N ASP A 65 -7.72 -2.37 -9.80
CA ASP A 65 -6.90 -2.90 -10.87
C ASP A 65 -5.64 -3.54 -10.31
N GLU A 66 -5.35 -4.76 -10.77
CA GLU A 66 -4.12 -5.45 -10.35
C GLU A 66 -2.86 -4.75 -10.87
N PRO A 67 -1.74 -4.83 -10.14
CA PRO A 67 -0.48 -4.27 -10.61
C PRO A 67 0.02 -5.01 -11.85
N LEU A 68 0.60 -4.22 -12.78
CA LEU A 68 1.21 -4.71 -14.01
C LEU A 68 2.73 -4.51 -13.95
N ASP A 69 3.48 -5.39 -14.63
CA ASP A 69 4.91 -5.22 -14.88
C ASP A 69 5.16 -4.20 -16.03
N LEU A 70 6.40 -4.05 -16.48
CA LEU A 70 6.76 -3.11 -17.55
C LEU A 70 6.25 -3.52 -18.94
N ASN A 71 5.79 -4.76 -19.11
CA ASN A 71 5.22 -5.26 -20.36
C ASN A 71 3.70 -5.40 -20.26
N ASP A 72 3.06 -4.64 -19.34
CA ASP A 72 1.62 -4.70 -19.08
C ASP A 72 1.12 -6.12 -18.71
N GLN A 73 2.02 -6.95 -18.15
CA GLN A 73 1.65 -8.29 -17.70
C GLN A 73 1.21 -8.26 -16.24
N PRO A 74 0.06 -8.87 -15.92
CA PRO A 74 -0.42 -8.95 -14.55
C PRO A 74 0.57 -9.64 -13.61
N VAL A 75 0.81 -9.04 -12.46
CA VAL A 75 1.73 -9.55 -11.44
C VAL A 75 1.16 -10.78 -10.72
N TRP A 76 -0.15 -10.79 -10.49
CA TRP A 76 -0.82 -11.90 -9.83
C TRP A 76 -1.11 -13.06 -10.79
N PRO A 77 -1.02 -14.33 -10.33
CA PRO A 77 -1.29 -15.49 -11.17
C PRO A 77 -2.74 -15.51 -11.67
N ALA A 78 -2.98 -15.96 -12.91
CA ALA A 78 -4.31 -15.99 -13.53
C ALA A 78 -5.38 -16.63 -12.65
N ARG A 79 -5.06 -17.73 -11.94
CA ARG A 79 -5.97 -18.42 -11.03
C ARG A 79 -6.49 -17.56 -9.87
N LYS A 80 -5.81 -16.44 -9.57
CA LYS A 80 -6.13 -15.53 -8.47
C LYS A 80 -6.90 -14.28 -8.90
N ARG A 81 -7.00 -14.01 -10.21
CA ARG A 81 -7.59 -12.78 -10.73
C ARG A 81 -9.10 -12.74 -10.61
N HIS A 82 -9.76 -13.89 -10.53
CA HIS A 82 -11.22 -13.97 -10.39
C HIS A 82 -11.74 -13.70 -8.97
N GLU A 83 -10.84 -13.66 -7.98
CA GLU A 83 -11.20 -13.36 -6.61
C GLU A 83 -11.30 -11.85 -6.41
N PRO A 84 -12.45 -11.30 -5.96
CA PRO A 84 -12.59 -9.85 -5.72
C PRO A 84 -11.58 -9.38 -4.69
N ALA A 85 -10.66 -8.53 -5.09
CA ALA A 85 -9.58 -8.03 -4.25
C ALA A 85 -9.35 -6.54 -4.43
N LEU A 86 -8.95 -5.86 -3.36
CA LEU A 86 -8.38 -4.52 -3.40
C LEU A 86 -6.85 -4.63 -3.28
N TYR A 87 -6.15 -4.03 -4.23
CA TYR A 87 -4.69 -4.00 -4.25
C TYR A 87 -4.17 -2.78 -3.50
N VAL A 88 -3.33 -3.03 -2.52
CA VAL A 88 -2.76 -2.01 -1.64
C VAL A 88 -1.31 -1.79 -2.02
N ARG A 89 -0.96 -0.55 -2.29
CA ARG A 89 0.39 -0.15 -2.71
C ARG A 89 0.86 1.06 -1.91
N ARG A 90 2.17 1.25 -1.84
CA ARG A 90 2.79 2.46 -1.31
C ARG A 90 2.28 2.83 0.10
N VAL A 91 2.22 1.82 0.99
CA VAL A 91 1.98 2.07 2.41
C VAL A 91 3.26 2.64 3.02
N VAL A 92 3.26 3.92 3.30
CA VAL A 92 4.42 4.63 3.85
C VAL A 92 3.99 5.41 5.08
N VAL A 93 4.71 5.25 6.17
CA VAL A 93 4.53 6.01 7.41
C VAL A 93 5.80 6.83 7.64
N SER A 94 5.64 8.14 7.85
CA SER A 94 6.76 9.01 8.20
C SER A 94 7.46 8.49 9.47
N ARG A 95 8.77 8.58 9.51
CA ARG A 95 9.60 8.09 10.61
C ARG A 95 9.22 8.71 11.97
N ARG A 96 8.72 9.95 11.94
CA ARG A 96 8.17 10.64 13.13
C ARG A 96 7.00 9.88 13.78
N TYR A 97 6.26 9.11 13.00
CA TYR A 97 5.09 8.35 13.43
C TYR A 97 5.35 6.83 13.48
N ALA A 98 6.58 6.40 13.31
CA ALA A 98 6.94 4.98 13.38
C ALA A 98 6.62 4.37 14.76
N GLY A 99 6.24 3.09 14.77
CA GLY A 99 5.91 2.37 16.02
C GLY A 99 4.56 2.72 16.66
N LYS A 100 3.81 3.70 16.12
CA LYS A 100 2.50 4.13 16.66
C LYS A 100 1.31 3.35 16.07
N GLY A 101 1.53 2.26 15.36
CA GLY A 101 0.46 1.41 14.79
C GLY A 101 -0.19 1.95 13.51
N LEU A 102 0.25 3.11 12.97
CA LEU A 102 -0.40 3.78 11.84
C LEU A 102 -0.40 2.93 10.57
N GLY A 103 0.67 2.16 10.32
CA GLY A 103 0.72 1.24 9.17
C GLY A 103 -0.32 0.12 9.26
N ALA A 104 -0.50 -0.48 10.44
CA ALA A 104 -1.53 -1.50 10.68
C ALA A 104 -2.93 -0.91 10.50
N ALA A 105 -3.17 0.28 11.05
CA ALA A 105 -4.44 0.99 10.92
C ALA A 105 -4.79 1.32 9.45
N LEU A 106 -3.81 1.68 8.62
CA LEU A 106 -4.00 1.89 7.19
C LEU A 106 -4.40 0.60 6.47
N LEU A 107 -3.82 -0.54 6.83
CA LEU A 107 -4.20 -1.83 6.27
C LEU A 107 -5.62 -2.26 6.70
N ASP A 108 -6.03 -1.96 7.92
CA ASP A 108 -7.39 -2.23 8.39
C ASP A 108 -8.41 -1.28 7.75
N TRP A 109 -8.04 -0.02 7.56
CA TRP A 109 -8.84 0.92 6.75
C TRP A 109 -9.00 0.43 5.31
N ALA A 110 -7.92 -0.01 4.65
CA ALA A 110 -8.00 -0.55 3.30
C ALA A 110 -8.90 -1.79 3.21
N ALA A 111 -8.88 -2.66 4.24
CA ALA A 111 -9.79 -3.81 4.31
C ALA A 111 -11.26 -3.35 4.44
N ASN A 112 -11.52 -2.28 5.21
CA ASN A 112 -12.85 -1.71 5.32
C ASN A 112 -13.34 -1.12 3.98
N VAL A 113 -12.48 -0.34 3.29
CA VAL A 113 -12.74 0.20 1.95
C VAL A 113 -13.02 -0.93 0.95
N ALA A 114 -12.19 -1.97 0.96
CA ALA A 114 -12.37 -3.14 0.10
C ALA A 114 -13.78 -3.73 0.20
N LYS A 115 -14.26 -3.92 1.42
CA LYS A 115 -15.59 -4.49 1.67
C LYS A 115 -16.72 -3.51 1.38
N ARG A 116 -16.61 -2.29 1.95
CA ARG A 116 -17.67 -1.28 1.91
C ARG A 116 -17.94 -0.77 0.50
N ASP A 117 -16.85 -0.44 -0.23
CA ASP A 117 -16.95 0.32 -1.47
C ASP A 117 -16.82 -0.56 -2.72
N HIS A 118 -16.17 -1.73 -2.59
CA HIS A 118 -15.86 -2.60 -3.73
C HIS A 118 -16.40 -4.03 -3.60
N GLY A 119 -17.02 -4.40 -2.46
CA GLY A 119 -17.48 -5.77 -2.23
C GLY A 119 -16.35 -6.81 -2.28
N ALA A 120 -15.10 -6.36 -2.15
CA ALA A 120 -13.96 -7.24 -2.21
C ALA A 120 -13.80 -8.04 -0.92
N THR A 121 -13.40 -9.30 -1.07
CA THR A 121 -13.20 -10.24 0.04
C THR A 121 -11.74 -10.35 0.47
N LEU A 122 -10.84 -9.75 -0.29
CA LEU A 122 -9.39 -9.80 -0.09
C LEU A 122 -8.77 -8.41 -0.21
N ILE A 123 -7.72 -8.17 0.56
CA ILE A 123 -6.72 -7.15 0.27
C ILE A 123 -5.41 -7.82 -0.10
N ARG A 124 -4.74 -7.29 -1.13
CA ARG A 124 -3.52 -7.84 -1.72
C ARG A 124 -2.41 -6.81 -1.76
N VAL A 125 -1.20 -7.25 -1.49
CA VAL A 125 0.02 -6.44 -1.59
C VAL A 125 1.09 -7.21 -2.36
N ASP A 126 1.81 -6.50 -3.20
CA ASP A 126 3.04 -6.93 -3.82
C ASP A 126 4.21 -6.23 -3.11
N VAL A 127 5.07 -7.02 -2.52
CA VAL A 127 6.12 -6.54 -1.63
C VAL A 127 7.48 -6.73 -2.27
N TRP A 128 8.37 -5.77 -2.04
CA TRP A 128 9.73 -5.80 -2.54
C TRP A 128 10.43 -7.11 -2.15
N THR A 129 11.00 -7.77 -3.14
CA THR A 129 11.46 -9.16 -3.02
C THR A 129 12.57 -9.33 -1.99
N THR A 130 13.48 -8.36 -1.87
CA THR A 130 14.62 -8.39 -0.96
C THR A 130 14.31 -7.89 0.45
N ASN A 131 13.16 -7.20 0.66
CA ASN A 131 12.81 -6.65 1.97
C ASN A 131 12.15 -7.71 2.87
N THR A 132 12.96 -8.57 3.49
CA THR A 132 12.50 -9.65 4.37
C THR A 132 11.86 -9.16 5.67
N ASP A 133 12.26 -7.99 6.17
CA ASP A 133 11.64 -7.35 7.33
C ASP A 133 10.19 -6.97 7.02
N LEU A 134 9.95 -6.44 5.82
CA LEU A 134 8.60 -6.10 5.38
C LEU A 134 7.75 -7.36 5.16
N HIS A 135 8.35 -8.46 4.69
CA HIS A 135 7.65 -9.76 4.62
C HIS A 135 7.21 -10.23 6.00
N THR A 136 8.07 -10.08 7.02
CA THR A 136 7.77 -10.41 8.41
C THR A 136 6.67 -9.51 8.97
N TYR A 137 6.74 -8.22 8.68
CA TYR A 137 5.70 -7.26 9.04
C TYR A 137 4.32 -7.66 8.50
N TYR A 138 4.21 -7.95 7.20
CA TYR A 138 2.92 -8.34 6.61
C TYR A 138 2.38 -9.65 7.18
N LYS A 139 3.23 -10.63 7.47
CA LYS A 139 2.83 -11.86 8.19
C LYS A 139 2.26 -11.52 9.58
N GLY A 140 2.89 -10.63 10.32
CA GLY A 140 2.39 -10.11 11.61
C GLY A 140 1.03 -9.39 11.48
N GLN A 141 0.73 -8.80 10.32
CA GLN A 141 -0.57 -8.21 9.99
C GLN A 141 -1.57 -9.23 9.41
N ARG A 142 -1.35 -10.52 9.63
CA ARG A 142 -2.22 -11.64 9.20
C ARG A 142 -2.32 -11.82 7.68
N PHE A 143 -1.35 -11.31 6.92
CA PHE A 143 -1.25 -11.62 5.51
C PHE A 143 -0.59 -12.98 5.30
N ILE A 144 -1.09 -13.72 4.34
CA ILE A 144 -0.56 -15.02 3.93
C ILE A 144 0.22 -14.84 2.63
N ARG A 145 1.48 -15.31 2.61
CA ARG A 145 2.29 -15.29 1.39
C ARG A 145 1.71 -16.25 0.35
N ARG A 146 1.62 -15.80 -0.87
CA ARG A 146 1.15 -16.61 -2.01
C ARG A 146 2.28 -16.86 -3.00
N LYS A 147 2.17 -17.99 -3.71
CA LYS A 147 3.08 -18.28 -4.81
C LYS A 147 2.75 -17.34 -5.96
N GLY A 148 3.71 -16.53 -6.35
CA GLY A 148 3.63 -15.64 -7.50
C GLY A 148 3.80 -16.37 -8.84
N ARG A 149 3.95 -15.61 -9.91
CA ARG A 149 4.46 -16.09 -11.21
C ARG A 149 5.95 -16.46 -11.07
N ASP A 150 6.49 -17.15 -12.06
CA ASP A 150 7.94 -17.34 -12.13
C ASP A 150 8.59 -15.95 -12.28
N PRO A 151 9.62 -15.61 -11.48
CA PRO A 151 10.31 -14.33 -11.60
C PRO A 151 10.83 -14.03 -13.01
N ARG A 152 11.14 -15.06 -13.79
CA ARG A 152 11.58 -14.95 -15.18
C ARG A 152 10.48 -14.46 -16.14
N ASP A 153 9.21 -14.61 -15.73
CA ASP A 153 8.04 -14.17 -16.50
C ASP A 153 7.65 -12.71 -16.19
N LEU A 154 8.32 -12.08 -15.24
CA LEU A 154 8.05 -10.71 -14.82
C LEU A 154 9.24 -9.81 -15.19
N THR A 155 9.05 -8.93 -16.15
CA THR A 155 10.11 -8.04 -16.62
C THR A 155 10.41 -6.97 -15.60
N ASN A 156 11.58 -7.07 -14.96
CA ASN A 156 12.12 -6.08 -14.03
C ASN A 156 11.15 -5.57 -12.97
N TYR A 157 10.22 -6.43 -12.52
CA TYR A 157 9.29 -6.08 -11.44
C TYR A 157 9.90 -6.41 -10.08
N PRO A 158 10.21 -5.42 -9.23
CA PRO A 158 10.96 -5.66 -8.00
C PRO A 158 10.10 -6.24 -6.86
N SER A 159 8.77 -6.06 -6.93
CA SER A 159 7.83 -6.44 -5.87
C SER A 159 7.15 -7.79 -6.16
N GLN A 160 7.93 -8.88 -6.17
CA GLN A 160 7.42 -10.22 -6.54
C GLN A 160 6.98 -11.07 -5.33
N ALA A 161 7.11 -10.56 -4.12
CA ALA A 161 6.62 -11.23 -2.93
C ALA A 161 5.15 -10.89 -2.69
N LEU A 162 4.25 -11.78 -3.09
CA LEU A 162 2.80 -11.56 -3.05
C LEU A 162 2.22 -12.00 -1.70
N PHE A 163 1.39 -11.14 -1.12
CA PHE A 163 0.69 -11.42 0.13
C PHE A 163 -0.78 -11.03 0.01
N GLU A 164 -1.67 -11.83 0.57
CA GLU A 164 -3.09 -11.51 0.66
C GLU A 164 -3.63 -11.74 2.08
N ARG A 165 -4.64 -10.98 2.43
CA ARG A 165 -5.38 -11.09 3.69
C ARG A 165 -6.87 -11.05 3.38
N GLU A 166 -7.64 -11.96 4.00
CA GLU A 166 -9.10 -11.91 3.94
C GLU A 166 -9.61 -10.66 4.66
N VAL A 167 -10.62 -10.06 4.05
CA VAL A 167 -11.37 -8.96 4.63
C VAL A 167 -12.37 -9.56 5.63
N THR A 168 -11.92 -9.78 6.84
CA THR A 168 -12.80 -10.05 7.98
C THR A 168 -13.53 -8.77 8.38
N GLN A 169 -14.55 -8.85 9.26
CA GLN A 169 -15.21 -7.66 9.82
C GLN A 169 -14.12 -6.71 10.34
N PRO A 170 -14.06 -5.46 9.84
CA PRO A 170 -13.02 -4.56 10.29
C PRO A 170 -13.16 -4.32 11.78
N GLY A 171 -12.09 -4.57 12.51
CA GLY A 171 -11.96 -3.94 13.82
C GLY A 171 -12.05 -2.43 13.61
N SER A 172 -12.87 -1.74 14.36
CA SER A 172 -13.02 -0.27 14.29
C SER A 172 -11.77 0.48 14.78
N ASP A 173 -10.66 -0.23 14.98
CA ASP A 173 -9.48 0.29 15.67
C ASP A 173 -8.72 1.37 14.89
N TYR A 174 -8.78 1.37 13.53
CA TYR A 174 -8.18 2.44 12.77
C TYR A 174 -8.84 3.80 13.04
N LYS A 175 -10.15 3.84 13.35
CA LYS A 175 -10.90 5.08 13.68
C LYS A 175 -10.39 5.77 14.94
N LYS A 176 -9.60 5.08 15.76
CA LYS A 176 -8.91 5.68 16.92
C LYS A 176 -7.69 6.49 16.51
N LEU A 177 -7.12 6.22 15.32
CA LEU A 177 -5.89 6.87 14.86
C LEU A 177 -6.15 7.94 13.80
N PHE A 178 -7.17 7.77 12.96
CA PHE A 178 -7.58 8.77 11.96
C PHE A 178 -9.04 8.60 11.57
N VAL A 179 -9.62 9.66 11.01
CA VAL A 179 -10.98 9.68 10.43
C VAL A 179 -10.89 10.07 8.96
N GLU A 180 -11.80 9.54 8.14
CA GLU A 180 -11.94 9.96 6.75
C GLU A 180 -12.51 11.38 6.67
N GLU A 181 -12.05 12.18 5.72
CA GLU A 181 -12.48 13.59 5.64
C GLU A 181 -13.97 13.73 5.29
N GLY A 182 -14.56 12.75 4.60
CA GLY A 182 -16.00 12.68 4.33
C GLY A 182 -16.88 12.38 5.54
N ASP A 183 -16.33 11.76 6.57
CA ASP A 183 -17.06 11.36 7.80
C ASP A 183 -17.29 12.53 8.78
N ARG A 184 -16.71 13.70 8.54
CA ARG A 184 -16.87 14.89 9.39
C ARG A 184 -18.20 15.63 9.18
N GLY A 185 -18.94 15.30 8.10
CA GLY A 185 -20.17 16.00 7.70
C GLY A 185 -21.42 15.70 8.54
N GLU A 186 -21.43 14.67 9.39
CA GLU A 186 -22.64 14.23 10.11
C GLU A 186 -22.63 14.45 11.63
N ARG A 187 -21.68 15.18 12.18
CA ARG A 187 -21.88 15.66 13.56
C ARG A 187 -22.83 16.86 13.53
N LYS A 188 -24.13 16.58 13.47
CA LYS A 188 -25.18 17.55 13.76
C LYS A 188 -24.89 18.16 15.13
N SER A 189 -24.76 19.48 15.14
CA SER A 189 -24.93 20.31 16.34
C SER A 189 -26.22 19.94 17.01
N SER A 190 -26.15 19.44 18.22
CA SER A 190 -27.23 19.40 19.22
C SER A 190 -27.02 20.50 20.21
#